data_9ca0d57c2786f036213c94a87c8e4815
#
_entry.id   9ca0d57c2786f036213c94a87c8e4815
#
_cell.length_a   1.000
_cell.length_b   1.000
_cell.length_c   1.000
_cell.angle_alpha   90.00
_cell.angle_beta   90.00
_cell.angle_gamma   90.00
#
_symmetry.space_group_name_H-M   'P 1'
#
loop_
_entity.id
_entity.type
_entity.pdbx_description
1 polymer ?
#
loop_
_entity_poly.entity_id
_entity_poly.type
_entity_poly.pdbx_seq_one_letter_code
_entity_poly.pdbx_strand_id
1 'polypeptide(L)'
;RQEGVRIVTGTHALSGLERSLSRSQRVGGGSRTEAIAEAFRRVIAVGLKVAVECVLIAADQGVVSPAEEVVACGGTNNGADTVCVIRPSHTASFFDLQVREIVAMPRVR
;
A
#
# COMPACT_ATOMS: atom_id res chain seq x y z
N ARG A 1 13.96 -18.68 1.84
CA ARG A 1 12.94 -18.63 0.78
C ARG A 1 12.80 -20.01 0.15
N GLN A 2 11.68 -20.62 0.33
CA GLN A 2 11.34 -21.93 -0.24
C GLN A 2 10.36 -21.75 -1.37
N GLU A 3 10.22 -22.77 -2.23
CA GLU A 3 9.21 -22.83 -3.30
C GLU A 3 9.34 -21.74 -4.34
N GLY A 4 10.51 -21.11 -4.48
CA GLY A 4 10.72 -20.07 -5.47
C GLY A 4 10.03 -18.74 -5.19
N VAL A 5 9.46 -18.57 -4.02
CA VAL A 5 8.82 -17.31 -3.64
C VAL A 5 9.87 -16.26 -3.33
N ARG A 6 9.70 -15.10 -3.93
CA ARG A 6 10.60 -13.99 -3.73
C ARG A 6 10.16 -13.17 -2.51
N ILE A 7 11.10 -12.90 -1.62
CA ILE A 7 10.82 -12.12 -0.40
C ILE A 7 11.38 -10.73 -0.58
N VAL A 8 10.52 -9.73 -0.37
CA VAL A 8 10.89 -8.31 -0.43
C VAL A 8 10.59 -7.69 0.93
N THR A 9 11.58 -7.00 1.46
CA THR A 9 11.44 -6.33 2.76
C THR A 9 11.55 -4.83 2.55
N GLY A 10 10.65 -4.08 3.14
CA GLY A 10 10.68 -2.63 3.08
C GLY A 10 9.77 -2.03 4.15
N THR A 11 9.91 -0.73 4.37
CA THR A 11 9.03 -0.01 5.29
C THR A 11 7.72 0.35 4.59
N HIS A 12 6.65 0.46 5.37
CA HIS A 12 5.37 0.90 4.84
C HIS A 12 5.49 2.31 4.28
N ALA A 13 5.24 2.45 2.99
CA ALA A 13 5.44 3.70 2.25
C ALA A 13 4.52 4.83 2.74
N LEU A 14 3.35 4.47 3.28
CA LEU A 14 2.36 5.43 3.76
C LEU A 14 2.40 5.60 5.28
N SER A 15 3.54 5.29 5.90
CA SER A 15 3.73 5.33 7.36
C SER A 15 5.15 5.78 7.69
N GLY A 16 5.55 5.57 8.92
CA GLY A 16 6.95 5.75 9.32
C GLY A 16 7.32 7.21 9.49
N LEU A 17 8.18 7.70 8.63
CA LEU A 17 8.71 9.06 8.74
C LEU A 17 7.59 10.11 8.79
N GLU A 18 6.61 10.00 7.91
CA GLU A 18 5.48 10.92 7.88
C GLU A 18 4.68 10.88 9.17
N ARG A 19 4.50 9.70 9.74
CA ARG A 19 3.82 9.58 11.03
C ARG A 19 4.61 10.27 12.13
N SER A 20 5.93 10.14 12.11
CA SER A 20 6.81 10.80 13.05
C SER A 20 6.70 12.32 12.93
N LEU A 21 6.73 12.83 11.71
CA LEU A 21 6.57 14.27 11.46
C LEU A 21 5.19 14.76 11.87
N SER A 22 4.16 13.99 11.57
CA SER A 22 2.77 14.30 11.90
C SER A 22 2.56 14.45 13.41
N ARG A 23 3.27 13.66 14.21
CA ARG A 23 3.18 13.70 15.68
C ARG A 23 4.04 14.78 16.30
N SER A 24 4.94 15.37 15.55
CA SER A 24 5.85 16.39 16.08
C SER A 24 5.16 17.75 16.09
N GLN A 25 5.05 18.33 17.28
CA GLN A 25 4.51 19.68 17.42
C GLN A 25 5.46 20.73 16.84
N ARG A 26 6.73 20.40 16.72
CA ARG A 26 7.74 21.35 16.20
C ARG A 26 7.55 21.62 14.72
N VAL A 27 6.98 20.68 13.98
CA VAL A 27 6.75 20.84 12.53
C VAL A 27 5.27 21.04 12.21
N GLY A 28 4.44 21.28 13.22
CA GLY A 28 3.06 21.68 13.03
C GLY A 28 2.05 20.57 12.95
N GLY A 29 2.47 19.31 13.03
CA GLY A 29 1.56 18.16 12.98
C GLY A 29 0.91 18.00 11.61
N GLY A 30 0.10 16.95 11.51
CA GLY A 30 -0.62 16.63 10.27
C GLY A 30 0.28 15.95 9.23
N SER A 31 -0.29 15.07 8.43
CA SER A 31 0.43 14.35 7.41
C SER A 31 -0.50 14.02 6.25
N ARG A 32 -0.09 14.39 5.04
CA ARG A 32 -0.82 14.04 3.82
C ARG A 32 -0.79 12.53 3.59
N THR A 33 0.33 11.91 3.87
CA THR A 33 0.50 10.47 3.70
C THR A 33 -0.41 9.70 4.65
N GLU A 34 -0.51 10.11 5.91
CA GLU A 34 -1.46 9.50 6.85
C GLU A 34 -2.90 9.72 6.42
N ALA A 35 -3.21 10.88 5.88
CA ALA A 35 -4.55 11.17 5.38
C ALA A 35 -4.93 10.23 4.23
N ILE A 36 -4.00 10.00 3.31
CA ILE A 36 -4.21 9.05 2.21
C ILE A 36 -4.43 7.64 2.74
N ALA A 37 -3.59 7.21 3.69
CA ALA A 37 -3.71 5.89 4.29
C ALA A 37 -5.05 5.71 4.99
N GLU A 38 -5.49 6.71 5.75
CA GLU A 38 -6.78 6.68 6.43
C GLU A 38 -7.94 6.65 5.45
N ALA A 39 -7.84 7.41 4.35
CA ALA A 39 -8.86 7.39 3.32
C ALA A 39 -9.04 5.99 2.74
N PHE A 40 -7.94 5.31 2.43
CA PHE A 40 -8.00 3.94 1.91
C PHE A 40 -8.61 2.98 2.93
N ARG A 41 -8.18 3.08 4.20
CA ARG A 41 -8.67 2.18 5.24
C ARG A 41 -10.15 2.34 5.51
N ARG A 42 -10.62 3.57 5.59
CA ARG A 42 -11.99 3.86 6.02
C ARG A 42 -13.00 3.84 4.89
N VAL A 43 -12.61 4.35 3.74
CA VAL A 43 -13.52 4.47 2.61
C VAL A 43 -13.60 3.16 1.83
N ILE A 44 -12.50 2.42 1.77
CA ILE A 44 -12.43 1.18 1.00
C ILE A 44 -12.25 -0.01 1.93
N ALA A 45 -11.01 -0.31 2.31
CA ALA A 45 -10.70 -1.42 3.21
C ALA A 45 -9.26 -1.29 3.71
N VAL A 46 -8.99 -1.81 4.91
CA VAL A 46 -7.62 -1.86 5.44
C VAL A 46 -6.72 -2.66 4.50
N GLY A 47 -7.20 -3.79 3.99
CA GLY A 47 -6.44 -4.61 3.05
C GLY A 47 -6.12 -3.92 1.75
N LEU A 48 -6.93 -2.97 1.30
CA LEU A 48 -6.63 -2.15 0.11
C LEU A 48 -5.41 -1.26 0.37
N LYS A 49 -5.36 -0.60 1.49
CA LYS A 49 -4.21 0.22 1.89
C LYS A 49 -2.95 -0.61 1.95
N VAL A 50 -3.02 -1.80 2.54
CA VAL A 50 -1.88 -2.72 2.62
C VAL A 50 -1.45 -3.20 1.23
N ALA A 51 -2.40 -3.56 0.36
CA ALA A 51 -2.08 -4.00 -1.00
C ALA A 51 -1.36 -2.91 -1.78
N VAL A 52 -1.82 -1.67 -1.69
CA VAL A 52 -1.17 -0.53 -2.35
C VAL A 52 0.26 -0.35 -1.83
N GLU A 53 0.46 -0.43 -0.51
CA GLU A 53 1.79 -0.31 0.06
C GLU A 53 2.72 -1.43 -0.40
N CYS A 54 2.21 -2.66 -0.47
CA CYS A 54 3.01 -3.79 -0.96
C CYS A 54 3.48 -3.56 -2.40
N VAL A 55 2.61 -3.03 -3.25
CA VAL A 55 2.95 -2.72 -4.65
C VAL A 55 4.00 -1.62 -4.72
N LEU A 56 3.86 -0.57 -3.91
CA LEU A 56 4.84 0.52 -3.87
C LEU A 56 6.21 0.01 -3.42
N ILE A 57 6.25 -0.82 -2.37
CA ILE A 57 7.48 -1.42 -1.88
C ILE A 57 8.13 -2.26 -2.98
N ALA A 58 7.35 -3.11 -3.64
CA ALA A 58 7.87 -4.00 -4.67
C ALA A 58 8.38 -3.22 -5.88
N ALA A 59 7.70 -2.16 -6.29
CA ALA A 59 8.13 -1.32 -7.41
C ALA A 59 9.42 -0.56 -7.07
N ASP A 60 9.50 0.02 -5.87
CA ASP A 60 10.69 0.73 -5.43
C ASP A 60 11.92 -0.19 -5.33
N GLN A 61 11.69 -1.46 -5.02
CA GLN A 61 12.74 -2.48 -4.96
C GLN A 61 13.07 -3.07 -6.33
N GLY A 62 12.36 -2.66 -7.38
CA GLY A 62 12.59 -3.19 -8.72
C GLY A 62 12.03 -4.59 -8.96
N VAL A 63 11.18 -5.09 -8.08
CA VAL A 63 10.61 -6.44 -8.18
C VAL A 63 9.47 -6.52 -9.18
N VAL A 64 8.69 -5.44 -9.27
CA VAL A 64 7.60 -5.33 -10.25
C VAL A 64 7.82 -4.08 -11.09
N SER A 65 7.30 -4.10 -12.31
CA SER A 65 7.46 -3.01 -13.26
C SER A 65 6.19 -2.15 -13.31
N PRO A 66 6.33 -0.82 -13.38
CA PRO A 66 5.17 0.05 -13.63
C PRO A 66 4.47 -0.20 -14.96
N ALA A 67 5.11 -0.95 -15.87
CA ALA A 67 4.54 -1.24 -17.19
C ALA A 67 3.53 -2.40 -17.16
N GLU A 68 3.47 -3.18 -16.08
CA GLU A 68 2.65 -4.39 -16.01
C GLU A 68 1.73 -4.37 -14.81
N GLU A 69 0.49 -4.80 -15.02
CA GLU A 69 -0.45 -4.97 -13.93
C GLU A 69 -0.04 -6.14 -13.04
N VAL A 70 -0.31 -6.03 -11.74
CA VAL A 70 -0.06 -7.08 -10.78
C VAL A 70 -1.31 -7.34 -9.96
N VAL A 71 -1.40 -8.55 -9.44
CA VAL A 71 -2.42 -8.90 -8.45
C VAL A 71 -1.80 -8.72 -7.08
N ALA A 72 -2.45 -7.92 -6.24
CA ALA A 72 -1.96 -7.62 -4.90
C ALA A 72 -3.00 -8.05 -3.87
N CYS A 73 -2.53 -8.61 -2.78
CA CYS A 73 -3.37 -9.05 -1.68
C CYS A 73 -2.97 -8.32 -0.41
N GLY A 74 -3.95 -8.00 0.40
CA GLY A 74 -3.71 -7.41 1.70
C GLY A 74 -4.74 -7.88 2.71
N GLY A 75 -4.49 -7.62 3.98
CA GLY A 75 -5.39 -8.05 5.04
C GLY A 75 -5.51 -7.06 6.17
N THR A 76 -6.46 -7.32 7.04
CA THR A 76 -6.74 -6.47 8.20
C THR A 76 -5.94 -6.93 9.41
N ASN A 77 -6.09 -8.18 9.83
CA ASN A 77 -5.42 -8.73 11.00
C ASN A 77 -4.83 -10.11 10.75
N ASN A 78 -5.64 -11.04 10.28
CA ASN A 78 -5.28 -12.45 10.15
C ASN A 78 -5.44 -12.88 8.70
N GLY A 79 -4.35 -12.89 7.96
CA GLY A 79 -4.36 -13.31 6.58
C GLY A 79 -4.96 -12.28 5.63
N ALA A 80 -4.93 -12.59 4.35
CA ALA A 80 -5.41 -11.71 3.29
C ALA A 80 -6.93 -11.77 3.18
N ASP A 81 -7.56 -10.62 3.07
CA ASP A 81 -8.99 -10.49 2.88
C ASP A 81 -9.36 -9.58 1.70
N THR A 82 -8.37 -9.01 1.05
CA THR A 82 -8.55 -8.08 -0.07
C THR A 82 -7.63 -8.48 -1.20
N VAL A 83 -8.17 -8.50 -2.42
CA VAL A 83 -7.43 -8.83 -3.64
C VAL A 83 -7.72 -7.75 -4.67
N CYS A 84 -6.68 -7.17 -5.24
CA CYS A 84 -6.79 -6.09 -6.21
C CYS A 84 -5.90 -6.35 -7.42
N VAL A 85 -6.29 -5.77 -8.54
CA VAL A 85 -5.43 -5.65 -9.71
C VAL A 85 -4.93 -4.20 -9.75
N ILE A 86 -3.62 -4.02 -9.70
CA ILE A 86 -3.00 -2.71 -9.58
C ILE A 86 -1.95 -2.54 -10.67
N ARG A 87 -1.99 -1.39 -11.34
CA ARG A 87 -0.87 -0.95 -12.16
C ARG A 87 0.12 -0.23 -11.24
N PRO A 88 1.36 -0.75 -11.09
CA PRO A 88 2.29 -0.20 -10.12
C PRO A 88 2.81 1.18 -10.51
N SER A 89 3.34 1.87 -9.52
CA SER A 89 4.20 3.02 -9.68
C SER A 89 5.29 2.97 -8.61
N HIS A 90 6.31 3.79 -8.79
CA HIS A 90 7.24 4.06 -7.70
C HIS A 90 6.61 5.05 -6.72
N THR A 91 7.10 5.06 -5.49
CA THR A 91 6.61 5.99 -4.47
C THR A 91 6.71 7.43 -4.93
N ALA A 92 7.80 7.78 -5.62
CA ALA A 92 8.00 9.14 -6.13
C ALA A 92 6.99 9.55 -7.20
N SER A 93 6.28 8.59 -7.80
CA SER A 93 5.27 8.82 -8.83
C SER A 93 3.92 8.24 -8.40
N PHE A 94 3.57 8.42 -7.13
CA PHE A 94 2.43 7.77 -6.51
C PHE A 94 1.12 7.95 -7.30
N PHE A 95 0.89 9.13 -7.86
CA PHE A 95 -0.36 9.37 -8.59
C PHE A 95 -0.44 8.66 -9.94
N ASP A 96 0.62 8.01 -10.38
CA ASP A 96 0.59 7.16 -11.56
C ASP A 96 0.10 5.74 -11.25
N LEU A 97 0.06 5.37 -9.97
CA LEU A 97 -0.49 4.10 -9.54
C LEU A 97 -1.99 4.07 -9.78
N GLN A 98 -2.49 2.95 -10.30
CA GLN A 98 -3.93 2.78 -10.50
C GLN A 98 -4.39 1.46 -9.92
N VAL A 99 -5.37 1.53 -9.02
CA VAL A 99 -6.14 0.35 -8.64
C VAL A 99 -7.17 0.13 -9.72
N ARG A 100 -6.98 -0.89 -10.54
CA ARG A 100 -7.80 -1.11 -11.72
C ARG A 100 -8.99 -2.00 -11.48
N GLU A 101 -8.90 -2.84 -10.44
CA GLU A 101 -10.00 -3.72 -10.09
C GLU A 101 -9.84 -4.13 -8.62
N ILE A 102 -10.94 -4.14 -7.89
CA ILE A 102 -11.01 -4.77 -6.58
C ILE A 102 -11.74 -6.08 -6.77
N VAL A 103 -10.99 -7.19 -6.74
CA VAL A 103 -11.53 -8.52 -7.00
C VAL A 103 -12.34 -9.01 -5.81
N ALA A 104 -11.84 -8.76 -4.61
CA ALA A 104 -12.50 -9.15 -3.36
C ALA A 104 -12.08 -8.19 -2.25
N MET A 105 -13.01 -7.91 -1.35
CA MET A 105 -12.74 -7.17 -0.12
C MET A 105 -13.85 -7.46 0.89
N PRO A 106 -13.59 -7.26 2.20
CA PRO A 106 -14.63 -7.47 3.21
C PRO A 106 -15.80 -6.51 2.97
N ARG A 107 -17.00 -7.04 3.08
CA ARG A 107 -18.20 -6.23 2.98
C ARG A 107 -18.43 -5.40 4.24
N VAL A 108 -18.19 -6.01 5.40
CA VAL A 108 -18.30 -5.35 6.70
C VAL A 108 -16.90 -5.08 7.20
N ARG A 109 -16.63 -3.83 7.52
CA ARG A 109 -15.29 -3.39 7.88
C ARG A 109 -15.30 -2.62 9.19
#